data_4b7382f6c8ad0d2943a93317b10c3dad
#
_entry.id   4b7382f6c8ad0d2943a93317b10c3dad
#
_cell.length_a   1.000
_cell.length_b   1.000
_cell.length_c   1.000
_cell.angle_alpha   90.00
_cell.angle_beta   90.00
_cell.angle_gamma   90.00
#
_symmetry.space_group_name_H-M   'P 1'
#
loop_
_entity.id
_entity.type
_entity.pdbx_description
1 polymer ?
#
loop_
_entity_poly.entity_id
_entity_poly.type
_entity_poly.pdbx_seq_one_letter_code
_entity_poly.pdbx_strand_id
1 'polypeptide(L)'
;MKTIRSLADIFLLSVSLNACAQSQTVQNNMQYNHMIGSGSSVNRPVFYASSKYITQKLDAENLKRIDITSIVLRVTPTDKDEVSLRIPENLADLIQTEINDDRLYLKFKDNVEVHYNDIELILPYRYLEEIQIIGSGSIYLSKEMNTNHLTVSISGSGSFKASGLKCDQKLSMNIAGSGTMSCSHIQAESLEWKISGSGNISSSQIDSKECKISIAGSGNISSSKVDSEKCDVSIAGSGNIHIAGIQTKELAGAVAGTGILRLEGEARKANYQFAGFGELHAENCIAQEVTAKCINGEIYCRAEQTLYCEIEHHGKVFYKGQPNVTYSKDAPQKF
;
A
#
# COMPACT_ATOMS: atom_id res chain seq x y z
N MET A 1 6.45 21.60 35.36
CA MET A 1 7.38 21.23 34.28
C MET A 1 6.83 20.00 33.58
N LYS A 2 6.22 20.17 32.38
CA LYS A 2 5.72 19.06 31.60
C LYS A 2 6.89 18.51 30.76
N THR A 3 7.24 17.27 30.99
CA THR A 3 8.27 16.51 30.28
C THR A 3 7.98 16.52 28.79
N ILE A 4 8.90 17.01 28.01
CA ILE A 4 8.84 16.96 26.54
C ILE A 4 8.91 15.49 26.15
N ARG A 5 7.80 14.95 25.63
CA ARG A 5 7.80 13.62 25.01
C ARG A 5 8.74 13.63 23.81
N SER A 6 9.54 12.59 23.65
CA SER A 6 10.49 12.49 22.55
C SER A 6 9.74 12.54 21.21
N LEU A 7 10.39 13.04 20.15
CA LEU A 7 9.83 13.01 18.79
C LEU A 7 9.44 11.58 18.35
N ALA A 8 10.10 10.56 18.92
CA ALA A 8 9.75 9.14 18.73
C ALA A 8 8.37 8.80 19.31
N ASP A 9 8.02 9.33 20.51
CA ASP A 9 6.71 9.11 21.13
C ASP A 9 5.59 9.77 20.32
N ILE A 10 5.85 10.94 19.72
CA ILE A 10 4.88 11.64 18.86
C ILE A 10 4.71 10.89 17.54
N PHE A 11 5.79 10.37 16.96
CA PHE A 11 5.76 9.59 15.71
C PHE A 11 5.07 8.23 15.92
N LEU A 12 5.39 7.51 17.00
CA LEU A 12 4.73 6.25 17.37
C LEU A 12 3.23 6.44 17.66
N LEU A 13 2.86 7.54 18.36
CA LEU A 13 1.46 7.86 18.61
C LEU A 13 0.71 8.21 17.33
N SER A 14 1.32 8.92 16.38
CA SER A 14 0.67 9.28 15.11
C SER A 14 0.45 8.08 14.20
N VAL A 15 1.37 7.13 14.17
CA VAL A 15 1.23 5.88 13.40
C VAL A 15 0.19 4.96 14.04
N SER A 16 0.20 4.81 15.37
CA SER A 16 -0.75 3.93 16.09
C SER A 16 -2.17 4.49 16.13
N LEU A 17 -2.36 5.80 16.30
CA LEU A 17 -3.68 6.44 16.31
C LEU A 17 -4.35 6.42 14.92
N ASN A 18 -3.60 6.64 13.83
CA ASN A 18 -4.14 6.52 12.48
C ASN A 18 -4.50 5.07 12.12
N ALA A 19 -3.72 4.09 12.57
CA ALA A 19 -4.04 2.67 12.37
C ALA A 19 -5.29 2.26 13.15
N CYS A 20 -5.44 2.74 14.39
CA CYS A 20 -6.60 2.44 15.24
C CYS A 20 -7.90 3.10 14.73
N ALA A 21 -7.85 4.34 14.25
CA ALA A 21 -9.02 5.04 13.71
C ALA A 21 -9.55 4.39 12.42
N GLN A 22 -8.66 3.89 11.56
CA GLN A 22 -9.06 3.19 10.33
C GLN A 22 -9.54 1.75 10.60
N SER A 23 -8.99 1.05 11.61
CA SER A 23 -9.47 -0.27 11.99
C SER A 23 -10.90 -0.22 12.57
N GLN A 24 -11.27 0.84 13.26
CA GLN A 24 -12.65 1.01 13.77
C GLN A 24 -13.67 1.27 12.63
N THR A 25 -13.30 2.01 11.59
CA THR A 25 -14.18 2.22 10.43
C THR A 25 -14.37 0.93 9.63
N VAL A 26 -13.31 0.13 9.49
CA VAL A 26 -13.36 -1.19 8.83
C VAL A 26 -14.13 -2.20 9.69
N GLN A 27 -13.98 -2.20 11.02
CA GLN A 27 -14.73 -3.08 11.91
C GLN A 27 -16.23 -2.80 11.90
N ASN A 28 -16.65 -1.55 11.78
CA ASN A 28 -18.06 -1.21 11.67
C ASN A 28 -18.69 -1.73 10.36
N ASN A 29 -17.92 -1.80 9.27
CA ASN A 29 -18.37 -2.43 8.02
C ASN A 29 -18.29 -3.96 8.06
N MET A 30 -17.42 -4.56 8.90
CA MET A 30 -17.33 -6.01 9.08
C MET A 30 -18.43 -6.60 10.00
N GLN A 31 -19.00 -5.83 10.91
CA GLN A 31 -20.07 -6.32 11.78
C GLN A 31 -21.35 -6.69 11.02
N TYR A 32 -21.55 -6.22 9.79
CA TYR A 32 -22.69 -6.61 8.96
C TYR A 32 -22.57 -8.04 8.37
N ASN A 33 -21.37 -8.63 8.33
CA ASN A 33 -21.13 -9.95 7.72
C ASN A 33 -20.90 -11.10 8.71
N HIS A 34 -21.00 -10.88 10.04
CA HIS A 34 -20.63 -11.91 11.03
C HIS A 34 -21.82 -12.54 11.78
N MET A 35 -23.03 -12.45 11.21
CA MET A 35 -24.16 -13.23 11.67
C MET A 35 -24.54 -14.31 10.65
N ILE A 36 -23.65 -15.25 10.38
CA ILE A 36 -24.05 -16.54 9.84
C ILE A 36 -23.49 -17.62 10.77
N GLY A 37 -24.42 -18.18 11.57
CA GLY A 37 -24.16 -19.24 12.49
C GLY A 37 -23.65 -20.50 11.79
N SER A 38 -22.88 -21.25 12.51
CA SER A 38 -22.41 -22.60 12.21
C SER A 38 -23.53 -23.54 11.77
N GLY A 39 -23.36 -24.18 10.62
CA GLY A 39 -23.98 -25.47 10.34
C GLY A 39 -25.25 -25.50 9.50
N SER A 40 -25.10 -25.25 8.20
CA SER A 40 -25.80 -25.99 7.14
C SER A 40 -25.03 -25.77 5.84
N SER A 41 -24.69 -26.79 5.10
CA SER A 41 -24.24 -26.68 3.71
C SER A 41 -25.41 -26.11 2.91
N VAL A 42 -25.46 -24.78 2.78
CA VAL A 42 -26.39 -24.12 1.88
C VAL A 42 -25.95 -24.55 0.48
N ASN A 43 -26.78 -25.37 -0.18
CA ASN A 43 -26.57 -25.82 -1.55
C ASN A 43 -26.77 -24.57 -2.44
N ARG A 44 -25.69 -23.81 -2.69
CA ARG A 44 -25.71 -22.60 -3.53
C ARG A 44 -25.79 -23.04 -4.99
N PRO A 45 -26.68 -22.47 -5.81
CA PRO A 45 -26.67 -22.72 -7.24
C PRO A 45 -25.34 -22.28 -7.85
N VAL A 46 -24.75 -23.17 -8.64
CA VAL A 46 -23.45 -22.96 -9.32
C VAL A 46 -23.70 -22.61 -10.77
N PHE A 47 -23.10 -21.52 -11.24
CA PHE A 47 -23.21 -21.03 -12.60
C PHE A 47 -21.84 -21.01 -13.28
N TYR A 48 -21.78 -21.50 -14.51
CA TYR A 48 -20.59 -21.45 -15.36
C TYR A 48 -20.79 -20.47 -16.49
N ALA A 49 -19.81 -19.60 -16.75
CA ALA A 49 -19.88 -18.64 -17.82
C ALA A 49 -20.02 -19.28 -19.19
N SER A 50 -20.92 -18.76 -20.02
CA SER A 50 -21.01 -19.11 -21.42
C SER A 50 -19.85 -18.49 -22.24
N SER A 51 -19.60 -19.03 -23.44
CA SER A 51 -18.64 -18.44 -24.38
C SER A 51 -19.18 -17.19 -25.09
N LYS A 52 -20.48 -16.94 -25.03
CA LYS A 52 -21.14 -15.79 -25.62
C LYS A 52 -21.14 -14.62 -24.65
N TYR A 53 -20.70 -13.46 -25.11
CA TYR A 53 -20.65 -12.22 -24.34
C TYR A 53 -21.64 -11.20 -24.87
N ILE A 54 -22.17 -10.41 -23.98
CA ILE A 54 -22.93 -9.20 -24.29
C ILE A 54 -22.22 -7.98 -23.71
N THR A 55 -22.46 -6.82 -24.31
CA THR A 55 -21.96 -5.53 -23.80
C THR A 55 -23.17 -4.68 -23.43
N GLN A 56 -23.24 -4.33 -22.17
CA GLN A 56 -24.27 -3.44 -21.63
C GLN A 56 -23.68 -2.05 -21.46
N LYS A 57 -24.31 -1.05 -22.05
CA LYS A 57 -23.98 0.35 -21.78
C LYS A 57 -24.53 0.70 -20.41
N LEU A 58 -23.69 1.32 -19.58
CA LEU A 58 -24.07 1.83 -18.28
C LEU A 58 -24.37 3.32 -18.40
N ASP A 59 -25.47 3.75 -17.79
CA ASP A 59 -25.83 5.18 -17.73
C ASP A 59 -25.05 5.87 -16.62
N ALA A 60 -23.76 6.07 -16.87
CA ALA A 60 -22.80 6.64 -15.94
C ALA A 60 -21.98 7.72 -16.65
N GLU A 61 -22.40 8.95 -16.51
CA GLU A 61 -21.64 10.10 -16.99
C GLU A 61 -20.55 10.46 -15.93
N ASN A 62 -19.30 10.69 -16.39
CA ASN A 62 -18.18 11.11 -15.55
C ASN A 62 -17.93 10.20 -14.32
N LEU A 63 -17.96 8.88 -14.53
CA LEU A 63 -17.70 7.90 -13.48
C LEU A 63 -16.32 8.13 -12.87
N LYS A 64 -16.27 8.37 -11.54
CA LYS A 64 -15.05 8.64 -10.78
C LYS A 64 -14.66 7.52 -9.84
N ARG A 65 -15.63 6.71 -9.43
CA ARG A 65 -15.44 5.73 -8.36
C ARG A 65 -15.97 4.36 -8.75
N ILE A 66 -15.20 3.33 -8.46
CA ILE A 66 -15.56 1.92 -8.69
C ILE A 66 -15.43 1.16 -7.39
N ASP A 67 -16.52 0.57 -6.94
CA ASP A 67 -16.55 -0.33 -5.80
C ASP A 67 -16.94 -1.74 -6.27
N ILE A 68 -16.10 -2.71 -5.99
CA ILE A 68 -16.41 -4.11 -6.28
C ILE A 68 -16.45 -4.95 -5.00
N THR A 69 -17.37 -5.92 -4.97
CA THR A 69 -17.45 -6.88 -3.87
C THR A 69 -17.30 -8.29 -4.41
N SER A 70 -16.18 -8.95 -4.09
CA SER A 70 -15.90 -10.35 -4.40
C SER A 70 -16.08 -10.75 -5.87
N ILE A 71 -15.84 -9.80 -6.78
CA ILE A 71 -15.87 -9.99 -8.24
C ILE A 71 -14.47 -9.78 -8.82
N VAL A 72 -14.13 -10.51 -9.89
CA VAL A 72 -12.90 -10.30 -10.65
C VAL A 72 -13.23 -9.48 -11.89
N LEU A 73 -12.60 -8.34 -12.03
CA LEU A 73 -12.89 -7.36 -13.05
C LEU A 73 -11.63 -6.94 -13.81
N ARG A 74 -11.68 -7.01 -15.14
CA ARG A 74 -10.72 -6.34 -16.00
C ARG A 74 -11.22 -4.92 -16.27
N VAL A 75 -10.40 -3.92 -16.10
CA VAL A 75 -10.75 -2.54 -16.45
C VAL A 75 -9.93 -2.11 -17.66
N THR A 76 -10.62 -1.66 -18.69
CA THR A 76 -10.03 -1.31 -19.99
C THR A 76 -10.36 0.14 -20.35
N PRO A 77 -9.35 0.95 -20.73
CA PRO A 77 -9.59 2.35 -21.11
C PRO A 77 -10.27 2.48 -22.46
N THR A 78 -11.08 3.52 -22.58
CA THR A 78 -11.63 4.00 -23.86
C THR A 78 -11.44 5.50 -23.99
N ASP A 79 -11.30 5.98 -25.22
CA ASP A 79 -11.28 7.42 -25.52
C ASP A 79 -12.69 8.03 -25.61
N LYS A 80 -13.72 7.19 -25.65
CA LYS A 80 -15.13 7.60 -25.66
C LYS A 80 -15.58 7.91 -24.23
N ASP A 81 -16.44 8.91 -24.08
CA ASP A 81 -17.11 9.22 -22.81
C ASP A 81 -18.29 8.27 -22.57
N GLU A 82 -18.02 6.97 -22.63
CA GLU A 82 -19.00 5.91 -22.43
C GLU A 82 -18.46 4.89 -21.43
N VAL A 83 -19.35 4.44 -20.54
CA VAL A 83 -19.06 3.33 -19.65
C VAL A 83 -19.86 2.11 -20.11
N SER A 84 -19.20 0.98 -20.25
CA SER A 84 -19.85 -0.26 -20.63
C SER A 84 -19.27 -1.47 -19.91
N LEU A 85 -20.12 -2.46 -19.64
CA LEU A 85 -19.78 -3.71 -19.00
C LEU A 85 -19.96 -4.86 -19.99
N ARG A 86 -18.87 -5.57 -20.29
CA ARG A 86 -18.85 -6.77 -21.12
C ARG A 86 -18.85 -8.01 -20.23
N ILE A 87 -19.87 -8.84 -20.35
CA ILE A 87 -20.15 -9.97 -19.47
C ILE A 87 -20.60 -11.19 -20.27
N PRO A 88 -20.37 -12.43 -19.79
CA PRO A 88 -21.01 -13.62 -20.32
C PRO A 88 -22.54 -13.48 -20.28
N GLU A 89 -23.21 -13.76 -21.41
CA GLU A 89 -24.65 -13.51 -21.58
C GLU A 89 -25.50 -14.16 -20.46
N ASN A 90 -25.16 -15.38 -20.08
CA ASN A 90 -25.89 -16.12 -19.05
C ASN A 90 -25.63 -15.68 -17.61
N LEU A 91 -24.64 -14.79 -17.40
CA LEU A 91 -24.33 -14.23 -16.08
C LEU A 91 -24.89 -12.82 -15.90
N ALA A 92 -25.44 -12.21 -16.96
CA ALA A 92 -25.90 -10.83 -16.92
C ALA A 92 -26.91 -10.55 -15.81
N ASP A 93 -27.88 -11.45 -15.64
CA ASP A 93 -28.91 -11.35 -14.60
C ASP A 93 -28.40 -11.64 -13.19
N LEU A 94 -27.18 -12.20 -13.05
CA LEU A 94 -26.58 -12.50 -11.76
C LEU A 94 -25.71 -11.36 -11.23
N ILE A 95 -25.31 -10.41 -12.07
CA ILE A 95 -24.55 -9.25 -11.66
C ILE A 95 -25.49 -8.14 -11.22
N GLN A 96 -25.28 -7.64 -10.01
CA GLN A 96 -25.93 -6.43 -9.53
C GLN A 96 -25.05 -5.25 -9.83
N THR A 97 -25.59 -4.29 -10.57
CA THR A 97 -24.97 -3.04 -10.96
C THR A 97 -25.79 -1.90 -10.39
N GLU A 98 -25.20 -1.08 -9.57
CA GLU A 98 -25.82 0.11 -9.00
C GLU A 98 -24.94 1.32 -9.25
N ILE A 99 -25.52 2.40 -9.74
CA ILE A 99 -24.82 3.66 -10.02
C ILE A 99 -25.48 4.74 -9.17
N ASN A 100 -24.68 5.31 -8.26
CA ASN A 100 -25.08 6.41 -7.40
C ASN A 100 -24.14 7.59 -7.65
N ASP A 101 -24.65 8.63 -8.28
CA ASP A 101 -23.86 9.79 -8.74
C ASP A 101 -22.71 9.37 -9.67
N ASP A 102 -21.47 9.54 -9.22
CA ASP A 102 -20.25 9.22 -9.94
C ASP A 102 -19.60 7.88 -9.51
N ARG A 103 -20.34 7.04 -8.75
CA ARG A 103 -19.87 5.76 -8.18
C ARG A 103 -20.63 4.57 -8.74
N LEU A 104 -19.89 3.60 -9.24
CA LEU A 104 -20.38 2.31 -9.72
C LEU A 104 -20.11 1.22 -8.67
N TYR A 105 -21.15 0.53 -8.25
CA TYR A 105 -21.09 -0.67 -7.42
C TYR A 105 -21.33 -1.91 -8.26
N LEU A 106 -20.45 -2.91 -8.14
CA LEU A 106 -20.55 -4.19 -8.83
C LEU A 106 -20.38 -5.35 -7.87
N LYS A 107 -21.35 -6.26 -7.84
CA LYS A 107 -21.27 -7.54 -7.14
C LYS A 107 -22.12 -8.61 -7.82
N PHE A 108 -21.89 -9.89 -7.52
CA PHE A 108 -22.87 -10.91 -7.83
C PHE A 108 -24.03 -10.87 -6.84
N LYS A 109 -25.18 -11.42 -7.26
CA LYS A 109 -26.31 -11.70 -6.34
C LYS A 109 -25.83 -12.57 -5.19
N ASP A 110 -26.45 -12.39 -4.03
CA ASP A 110 -26.11 -13.18 -2.84
C ASP A 110 -26.50 -14.64 -3.03
N ASN A 111 -25.78 -15.55 -2.37
CA ASN A 111 -26.03 -16.99 -2.36
C ASN A 111 -25.91 -17.70 -3.72
N VAL A 112 -25.12 -17.17 -4.64
CA VAL A 112 -24.73 -17.85 -5.89
C VAL A 112 -23.23 -18.13 -5.88
N GLU A 113 -22.83 -19.21 -6.54
CA GLU A 113 -21.44 -19.50 -6.87
C GLU A 113 -21.26 -19.37 -8.36
N VAL A 114 -20.30 -18.54 -8.81
CA VAL A 114 -20.13 -18.20 -10.22
C VAL A 114 -18.70 -18.48 -10.66
N HIS A 115 -18.56 -19.33 -11.69
CA HIS A 115 -17.28 -19.62 -12.32
C HIS A 115 -17.20 -18.90 -13.67
N TYR A 116 -16.25 -17.99 -13.82
CA TYR A 116 -16.05 -17.17 -15.01
C TYR A 116 -14.59 -16.80 -15.19
N ASN A 117 -14.21 -16.43 -16.40
CA ASN A 117 -12.84 -16.04 -16.74
C ASN A 117 -12.68 -14.53 -16.81
N ASP A 118 -13.64 -13.81 -17.38
CA ASP A 118 -13.46 -12.43 -17.76
C ASP A 118 -14.78 -11.64 -17.69
N ILE A 119 -14.79 -10.62 -16.87
CA ILE A 119 -15.79 -9.56 -16.86
C ILE A 119 -15.01 -8.28 -17.08
N GLU A 120 -15.42 -7.49 -18.08
CA GLU A 120 -14.64 -6.32 -18.48
C GLU A 120 -15.47 -5.05 -18.35
N LEU A 121 -14.96 -4.10 -17.58
CA LEU A 121 -15.47 -2.75 -17.47
C LEU A 121 -14.67 -1.83 -18.38
N ILE A 122 -15.32 -1.18 -19.32
CA ILE A 122 -14.70 -0.27 -20.29
C ILE A 122 -15.13 1.15 -19.94
N LEU A 123 -14.16 2.01 -19.62
CA LEU A 123 -14.42 3.40 -19.20
C LEU A 123 -13.22 4.32 -19.49
N PRO A 124 -13.43 5.65 -19.56
CA PRO A 124 -12.34 6.61 -19.69
C PRO A 124 -11.57 6.74 -18.35
N TYR A 125 -10.27 6.37 -18.33
CA TYR A 125 -9.44 6.40 -17.13
C TYR A 125 -9.24 7.81 -16.56
N ARG A 126 -9.30 8.85 -17.40
CA ARG A 126 -9.01 10.24 -16.99
C ARG A 126 -9.90 10.79 -15.89
N TYR A 127 -11.08 10.21 -15.70
CA TYR A 127 -12.02 10.66 -14.66
C TYR A 127 -11.92 9.82 -13.38
N LEU A 128 -11.23 8.67 -13.40
CA LEU A 128 -11.23 7.74 -12.28
C LEU A 128 -10.35 8.26 -11.16
N GLU A 129 -10.95 8.40 -9.99
CA GLU A 129 -10.34 8.95 -8.78
C GLU A 129 -10.24 7.92 -7.64
N GLU A 130 -11.13 6.92 -7.63
CA GLU A 130 -11.18 5.93 -6.55
C GLU A 130 -11.52 4.52 -7.08
N ILE A 131 -10.78 3.53 -6.58
CA ILE A 131 -11.05 2.11 -6.77
C ILE A 131 -11.12 1.45 -5.40
N GLN A 132 -12.25 0.83 -5.08
CA GLN A 132 -12.42 0.09 -3.82
C GLN A 132 -12.72 -1.38 -4.11
N ILE A 133 -11.96 -2.27 -3.49
CA ILE A 133 -12.13 -3.72 -3.57
C ILE A 133 -12.51 -4.23 -2.18
N ILE A 134 -13.72 -4.83 -2.08
CA ILE A 134 -14.26 -5.34 -0.83
C ILE A 134 -14.28 -6.88 -0.90
N GLY A 135 -13.86 -7.54 0.17
CA GLY A 135 -13.82 -9.01 0.24
C GLY A 135 -12.65 -9.62 -0.53
N SER A 136 -12.94 -10.58 -1.42
CA SER A 136 -11.95 -11.35 -2.20
C SER A 136 -11.89 -10.97 -3.67
N GLY A 137 -12.49 -9.84 -4.07
CA GLY A 137 -12.51 -9.38 -5.45
C GLY A 137 -11.13 -9.02 -6.00
N SER A 138 -11.05 -8.86 -7.32
CA SER A 138 -9.81 -8.46 -7.97
C SER A 138 -10.06 -7.49 -9.11
N ILE A 139 -9.18 -6.49 -9.25
CA ILE A 139 -9.18 -5.56 -10.39
C ILE A 139 -7.84 -5.64 -11.11
N TYR A 140 -7.91 -5.78 -12.43
CA TYR A 140 -6.77 -5.77 -13.34
C TYR A 140 -6.92 -4.62 -14.35
N LEU A 141 -6.03 -3.63 -14.29
CA LEU A 141 -5.98 -2.61 -15.33
C LEU A 141 -5.29 -3.17 -16.57
N SER A 142 -5.96 -3.15 -17.72
CA SER A 142 -5.44 -3.72 -18.97
C SER A 142 -4.34 -2.88 -19.61
N LYS A 143 -4.29 -1.59 -19.28
CA LYS A 143 -3.27 -0.62 -19.76
C LYS A 143 -2.86 0.32 -18.64
N GLU A 144 -1.79 1.07 -18.87
CA GLU A 144 -1.38 2.16 -18.01
C GLU A 144 -2.52 3.17 -17.82
N MET A 145 -2.72 3.60 -16.57
CA MET A 145 -3.72 4.59 -16.20
C MET A 145 -3.06 5.95 -16.02
N ASN A 146 -3.63 6.96 -16.67
CA ASN A 146 -3.26 8.35 -16.48
C ASN A 146 -4.46 9.10 -15.87
N THR A 147 -4.27 9.69 -14.70
CA THR A 147 -5.29 10.47 -14.00
C THR A 147 -4.65 11.57 -13.15
N ASN A 148 -5.46 12.48 -12.64
CA ASN A 148 -4.95 13.56 -11.80
C ASN A 148 -4.57 13.04 -10.39
N HIS A 149 -5.49 12.32 -9.76
CA HIS A 149 -5.25 11.64 -8.49
C HIS A 149 -6.00 10.31 -8.46
N LEU A 150 -5.47 9.34 -7.71
CA LEU A 150 -6.09 8.03 -7.57
C LEU A 150 -5.92 7.49 -6.16
N THR A 151 -7.00 6.98 -5.61
CA THR A 151 -6.97 6.16 -4.41
C THR A 151 -7.40 4.74 -4.74
N VAL A 152 -6.55 3.76 -4.45
CA VAL A 152 -6.87 2.33 -4.55
C VAL A 152 -6.91 1.73 -3.16
N SER A 153 -8.04 1.15 -2.78
CA SER A 153 -8.24 0.58 -1.46
C SER A 153 -8.71 -0.87 -1.54
N ILE A 154 -8.10 -1.75 -0.75
CA ILE A 154 -8.54 -3.14 -0.55
C ILE A 154 -8.96 -3.31 0.90
N SER A 155 -10.21 -3.74 1.11
CA SER A 155 -10.74 -4.16 2.41
C SER A 155 -11.03 -5.65 2.37
N GLY A 156 -10.09 -6.48 2.87
CA GLY A 156 -10.19 -7.95 2.84
C GLY A 156 -8.97 -8.63 2.24
N SER A 157 -9.20 -9.62 1.38
CA SER A 157 -8.16 -10.46 0.75
C SER A 157 -8.05 -10.29 -0.76
N GLY A 158 -8.69 -9.27 -1.31
CA GLY A 158 -8.73 -8.99 -2.74
C GLY A 158 -7.38 -8.64 -3.36
N SER A 159 -7.36 -8.42 -4.68
CA SER A 159 -6.14 -8.04 -5.37
C SER A 159 -6.34 -6.90 -6.37
N PHE A 160 -5.30 -6.08 -6.52
CA PHE A 160 -5.22 -5.03 -7.54
C PHE A 160 -3.92 -5.18 -8.33
N LYS A 161 -4.02 -5.14 -9.66
CA LYS A 161 -2.85 -5.22 -10.52
C LYS A 161 -2.92 -4.19 -11.65
N ALA A 162 -1.82 -3.47 -11.84
CA ALA A 162 -1.64 -2.51 -12.93
C ALA A 162 -0.25 -2.65 -13.55
N SER A 163 -0.13 -2.40 -14.85
CA SER A 163 1.17 -2.27 -15.51
C SER A 163 1.84 -0.93 -15.23
N GLY A 164 1.05 0.14 -15.14
CA GLY A 164 1.51 1.48 -14.82
C GLY A 164 0.38 2.35 -14.26
N LEU A 165 0.76 3.24 -13.34
CA LEU A 165 -0.10 4.28 -12.79
C LEU A 165 0.63 5.61 -12.86
N LYS A 166 0.06 6.56 -13.56
CA LYS A 166 0.55 7.93 -13.63
C LYS A 166 -0.49 8.87 -13.06
N CYS A 167 -0.13 9.56 -11.97
CA CYS A 167 -0.97 10.53 -11.31
C CYS A 167 -0.27 11.88 -11.28
N ASP A 168 -0.90 12.93 -11.81
CA ASP A 168 -0.26 14.25 -11.85
C ASP A 168 -0.06 14.83 -10.44
N GLN A 169 -0.89 14.44 -9.48
CA GLN A 169 -0.81 14.90 -8.08
C GLN A 169 -0.54 13.73 -7.12
N LYS A 170 -1.56 13.04 -6.68
CA LYS A 170 -1.46 12.06 -5.59
C LYS A 170 -1.92 10.66 -5.99
N LEU A 171 -1.11 9.66 -5.65
CA LEU A 171 -1.50 8.25 -5.66
C LEU A 171 -1.49 7.69 -4.24
N SER A 172 -2.62 7.12 -3.81
CA SER A 172 -2.73 6.40 -2.54
C SER A 172 -3.11 4.95 -2.78
N MET A 173 -2.36 4.01 -2.18
CA MET A 173 -2.64 2.57 -2.24
C MET A 173 -2.73 2.02 -0.82
N ASN A 174 -3.93 1.57 -0.43
CA ASN A 174 -4.23 1.21 0.95
C ASN A 174 -4.76 -0.23 1.04
N ILE A 175 -4.21 -1.04 1.93
CA ILE A 175 -4.70 -2.38 2.25
C ILE A 175 -5.13 -2.43 3.72
N ALA A 176 -6.39 -2.78 3.95
CA ALA A 176 -6.91 -3.17 5.26
C ALA A 176 -7.26 -4.66 5.20
N GLY A 177 -6.36 -5.53 5.71
CA GLY A 177 -6.52 -6.99 5.67
C GLY A 177 -5.30 -7.71 5.11
N SER A 178 -5.54 -8.72 4.25
CA SER A 178 -4.51 -9.61 3.69
C SER A 178 -4.38 -9.50 2.16
N GLY A 179 -4.95 -8.48 1.56
CA GLY A 179 -4.96 -8.28 0.11
C GLY A 179 -3.58 -8.04 -0.50
N THR A 180 -3.55 -7.97 -1.82
CA THR A 180 -2.30 -7.76 -2.57
C THR A 180 -2.48 -6.66 -3.62
N MET A 181 -1.54 -5.72 -3.69
CA MET A 181 -1.46 -4.74 -4.76
C MET A 181 -0.12 -4.86 -5.49
N SER A 182 -0.14 -4.82 -6.81
CA SER A 182 1.08 -4.79 -7.62
C SER A 182 0.96 -3.80 -8.77
N CYS A 183 1.99 -2.98 -8.94
CA CYS A 183 2.09 -2.05 -10.07
C CYS A 183 3.54 -2.02 -10.57
N SER A 184 3.76 -2.23 -11.86
CA SER A 184 5.15 -2.27 -12.37
C SER A 184 5.80 -0.90 -12.34
N HIS A 185 5.10 0.14 -12.80
CA HIS A 185 5.61 1.50 -12.86
C HIS A 185 4.65 2.49 -12.23
N ILE A 186 5.17 3.35 -11.38
CA ILE A 186 4.40 4.40 -10.70
C ILE A 186 5.08 5.75 -10.92
N GLN A 187 4.30 6.73 -11.36
CA GLN A 187 4.69 8.13 -11.43
C GLN A 187 3.65 8.98 -10.72
N ALA A 188 4.05 9.76 -9.70
CA ALA A 188 3.14 10.66 -8.99
C ALA A 188 3.92 11.83 -8.37
N GLU A 189 3.28 12.98 -8.14
CA GLU A 189 3.90 14.02 -7.32
C GLU A 189 4.05 13.54 -5.86
N SER A 190 2.98 12.96 -5.30
CA SER A 190 2.97 12.37 -3.95
C SER A 190 2.44 10.94 -3.99
N LEU A 191 3.22 10.01 -3.44
CA LEU A 191 2.85 8.60 -3.28
C LEU A 191 2.65 8.25 -1.81
N GLU A 192 1.54 7.58 -1.51
CA GLU A 192 1.29 7.01 -0.18
C GLU A 192 0.91 5.54 -0.29
N TRP A 193 1.73 4.65 0.30
CA TRP A 193 1.43 3.23 0.46
C TRP A 193 1.19 2.88 1.92
N LYS A 194 0.10 2.19 2.19
CA LYS A 194 -0.30 1.86 3.54
C LYS A 194 -0.85 0.44 3.64
N ILE A 195 -0.31 -0.33 4.57
CA ILE A 195 -0.84 -1.64 4.95
C ILE A 195 -1.27 -1.59 6.42
N SER A 196 -2.54 -1.93 6.66
CA SER A 196 -3.08 -2.23 8.00
C SER A 196 -3.48 -3.70 8.02
N GLY A 197 -2.61 -4.57 8.53
CA GLY A 197 -2.82 -6.03 8.54
C GLY A 197 -1.62 -6.82 7.99
N SER A 198 -1.90 -7.83 7.16
CA SER A 198 -0.91 -8.79 6.65
C SER A 198 -0.78 -8.78 5.12
N GLY A 199 -1.30 -7.77 4.46
CA GLY A 199 -1.29 -7.66 3.00
C GLY A 199 0.10 -7.39 2.39
N ASN A 200 0.14 -7.30 1.05
CA ASN A 200 1.39 -7.07 0.33
C ASN A 200 1.22 -5.96 -0.72
N ILE A 201 2.19 -5.05 -0.81
CA ILE A 201 2.28 -4.06 -1.90
C ILE A 201 3.64 -4.19 -2.59
N SER A 202 3.65 -4.21 -3.92
CA SER A 202 4.90 -4.29 -4.68
C SER A 202 4.92 -3.41 -5.92
N SER A 203 6.11 -2.88 -6.26
CA SER A 203 6.37 -2.19 -7.52
C SER A 203 7.78 -2.48 -8.02
N SER A 204 7.97 -2.36 -9.34
CA SER A 204 9.33 -2.40 -9.91
C SER A 204 9.97 -1.03 -9.86
N GLN A 205 9.23 0.05 -10.14
CA GLN A 205 9.75 1.41 -10.17
C GLN A 205 8.74 2.42 -9.65
N ILE A 206 9.24 3.35 -8.86
CA ILE A 206 8.50 4.49 -8.31
C ILE A 206 9.29 5.76 -8.63
N ASP A 207 8.64 6.72 -9.27
CA ASP A 207 9.14 8.07 -9.52
C ASP A 207 8.16 9.07 -8.87
N SER A 208 8.61 9.78 -7.83
CA SER A 208 7.75 10.72 -7.09
C SER A 208 8.56 11.83 -6.44
N LYS A 209 7.95 12.99 -6.16
CA LYS A 209 8.61 14.00 -5.33
C LYS A 209 8.60 13.57 -3.86
N GLU A 210 7.44 13.13 -3.37
CA GLU A 210 7.27 12.63 -2.01
C GLU A 210 6.79 11.19 -2.02
N CYS A 211 7.49 10.31 -1.31
CA CYS A 211 7.16 8.90 -1.16
C CYS A 211 6.97 8.58 0.32
N LYS A 212 5.77 8.09 0.68
CA LYS A 212 5.46 7.64 2.03
C LYS A 212 5.00 6.19 2.02
N ILE A 213 5.73 5.33 2.72
CA ILE A 213 5.51 3.90 2.76
C ILE A 213 5.34 3.46 4.22
N SER A 214 4.24 2.80 4.56
CA SER A 214 3.99 2.43 5.95
C SER A 214 3.29 1.09 6.11
N ILE A 215 3.69 0.33 7.13
CA ILE A 215 3.03 -0.89 7.58
C ILE A 215 2.62 -0.74 9.05
N ALA A 216 1.36 -1.05 9.33
CA ALA A 216 0.85 -1.28 10.68
C ALA A 216 0.36 -2.74 10.74
N GLY A 217 1.20 -3.66 11.24
CA GLY A 217 0.91 -5.10 11.29
C GLY A 217 2.06 -5.99 10.84
N SER A 218 1.76 -7.03 10.05
CA SER A 218 2.72 -8.05 9.63
C SER A 218 2.85 -8.18 8.11
N GLY A 219 2.38 -7.18 7.36
CA GLY A 219 2.43 -7.18 5.90
C GLY A 219 3.84 -6.99 5.33
N ASN A 220 3.93 -7.02 4.00
CA ASN A 220 5.19 -6.81 3.30
C ASN A 220 5.06 -5.74 2.21
N ILE A 221 6.06 -4.89 2.09
CA ILE A 221 6.18 -3.92 1.00
C ILE A 221 7.53 -4.10 0.32
N SER A 222 7.54 -4.10 -1.02
CA SER A 222 8.77 -4.18 -1.79
C SER A 222 8.77 -3.26 -3.00
N SER A 223 9.92 -2.65 -3.27
CA SER A 223 10.18 -1.93 -4.52
C SER A 223 11.60 -2.16 -5.00
N SER A 224 11.79 -2.36 -6.31
CA SER A 224 13.14 -2.51 -6.87
C SER A 224 13.84 -1.16 -7.06
N LYS A 225 13.07 -0.08 -7.29
CA LYS A 225 13.60 1.27 -7.44
C LYS A 225 12.64 2.32 -6.91
N VAL A 226 13.18 3.29 -6.17
CA VAL A 226 12.46 4.51 -5.74
C VAL A 226 13.35 5.71 -6.05
N ASP A 227 12.86 6.60 -6.92
CA ASP A 227 13.46 7.90 -7.20
C ASP A 227 12.53 8.99 -6.64
N SER A 228 13.04 9.77 -5.68
CA SER A 228 12.22 10.77 -4.99
C SER A 228 13.06 11.90 -4.41
N GLU A 229 12.45 13.03 -4.13
CA GLU A 229 13.11 14.07 -3.35
C GLU A 229 13.11 13.72 -1.85
N LYS A 230 11.99 13.15 -1.38
CA LYS A 230 11.81 12.73 0.00
C LYS A 230 11.15 11.35 0.08
N CYS A 231 11.72 10.45 0.89
CA CYS A 231 11.20 9.11 1.11
C CYS A 231 11.09 8.83 2.61
N ASP A 232 9.86 8.62 3.08
CA ASP A 232 9.55 8.28 4.47
C ASP A 232 9.05 6.83 4.53
N VAL A 233 9.77 5.95 5.22
CA VAL A 233 9.47 4.51 5.32
C VAL A 233 9.29 4.10 6.77
N SER A 234 8.18 3.46 7.12
CA SER A 234 7.91 3.12 8.52
C SER A 234 7.23 1.77 8.72
N ILE A 235 7.58 1.07 9.79
CA ILE A 235 6.98 -0.18 10.25
C ILE A 235 6.54 -0.03 11.70
N ALA A 236 5.26 -0.31 11.98
CA ALA A 236 4.73 -0.51 13.32
C ALA A 236 4.21 -1.95 13.43
N GLY A 237 4.97 -2.85 14.04
CA GLY A 237 4.65 -4.28 14.17
C GLY A 237 5.77 -5.21 13.74
N SER A 238 5.42 -6.29 13.05
CA SER A 238 6.35 -7.36 12.63
C SER A 238 6.48 -7.48 11.10
N GLY A 239 6.00 -6.50 10.36
CA GLY A 239 6.06 -6.48 8.90
C GLY A 239 7.46 -6.24 8.35
N ASN A 240 7.61 -6.37 7.03
CA ASN A 240 8.88 -6.17 6.35
C ASN A 240 8.75 -5.16 5.21
N ILE A 241 9.73 -4.26 5.09
CA ILE A 241 9.85 -3.37 3.94
C ILE A 241 11.25 -3.57 3.33
N HIS A 242 11.30 -3.81 2.02
CA HIS A 242 12.53 -3.90 1.26
C HIS A 242 12.49 -2.99 0.03
N ILE A 243 13.41 -2.03 -0.04
CA ILE A 243 13.59 -1.15 -1.17
C ILE A 243 15.03 -1.29 -1.66
N ALA A 244 15.21 -1.90 -2.85
CA ALA A 244 16.51 -2.31 -3.36
C ALA A 244 17.30 -1.20 -4.10
N GLY A 245 16.66 -0.09 -4.47
CA GLY A 245 17.34 0.99 -5.21
C GLY A 245 16.71 2.34 -4.89
N ILE A 246 17.17 2.98 -3.83
CA ILE A 246 16.71 4.32 -3.43
C ILE A 246 17.64 5.36 -4.03
N GLN A 247 17.05 6.40 -4.61
CA GLN A 247 17.72 7.62 -5.00
C GLN A 247 16.92 8.79 -4.43
N THR A 248 17.41 9.43 -3.36
CA THR A 248 16.65 10.49 -2.68
C THR A 248 17.52 11.57 -2.05
N LYS A 249 16.95 12.76 -1.86
CA LYS A 249 17.61 13.82 -1.09
C LYS A 249 17.47 13.60 0.41
N GLU A 250 16.27 13.21 0.85
CA GLU A 250 15.94 12.99 2.26
C GLU A 250 15.29 11.62 2.44
N LEU A 251 15.87 10.78 3.29
CA LEU A 251 15.40 9.46 3.64
C LEU A 251 15.08 9.40 5.13
N ALA A 252 13.88 8.95 5.48
CA ALA A 252 13.54 8.59 6.85
C ALA A 252 13.16 7.12 6.91
N GLY A 253 13.80 6.36 7.80
CA GLY A 253 13.48 4.96 8.08
C GLY A 253 13.14 4.78 9.56
N ALA A 254 11.94 4.27 9.87
CA ALA A 254 11.51 4.09 11.24
C ALA A 254 10.91 2.70 11.47
N VAL A 255 11.30 2.03 12.55
CA VAL A 255 10.74 0.74 12.96
C VAL A 255 10.35 0.79 14.43
N ALA A 256 9.11 0.41 14.72
CA ALA A 256 8.60 0.18 16.07
C ALA A 256 8.05 -1.25 16.15
N GLY A 257 8.77 -2.17 16.79
CA GLY A 257 8.39 -3.56 16.94
C GLY A 257 9.51 -4.55 16.60
N THR A 258 9.16 -5.64 15.92
CA THR A 258 10.10 -6.72 15.54
C THR A 258 10.26 -6.84 14.02
N GLY A 259 9.72 -5.89 13.27
CA GLY A 259 9.80 -5.86 11.81
C GLY A 259 11.21 -5.59 11.29
N ILE A 260 11.42 -5.90 10.01
CA ILE A 260 12.69 -5.69 9.32
C ILE A 260 12.52 -4.61 8.24
N LEU A 261 13.33 -3.57 8.33
CA LEU A 261 13.43 -2.54 7.29
C LEU A 261 14.77 -2.67 6.58
N ARG A 262 14.73 -2.94 5.26
CA ARG A 262 15.93 -3.02 4.41
C ARG A 262 15.89 -1.96 3.33
N LEU A 263 16.91 -1.10 3.30
CA LEU A 263 17.03 0.05 2.42
C LEU A 263 18.40 0.00 1.72
N GLU A 264 18.40 0.02 0.39
CA GLU A 264 19.60 0.00 -0.43
C GLU A 264 19.55 1.13 -1.46
N GLY A 265 20.71 1.74 -1.79
CA GLY A 265 20.79 2.83 -2.77
C GLY A 265 21.58 4.03 -2.26
N GLU A 266 21.07 5.24 -2.51
CA GLU A 266 21.76 6.49 -2.17
C GLU A 266 20.78 7.53 -1.59
N ALA A 267 21.25 8.27 -0.58
CA ALA A 267 20.56 9.42 -0.01
C ALA A 267 21.54 10.55 0.30
N ARG A 268 21.09 11.79 0.27
CA ARG A 268 21.93 12.88 0.78
C ARG A 268 21.90 12.90 2.30
N LYS A 269 20.70 12.87 2.88
CA LYS A 269 20.48 12.80 4.33
C LYS A 269 19.62 11.60 4.68
N ALA A 270 19.99 10.87 5.72
CA ALA A 270 19.22 9.76 6.23
C ALA A 270 18.97 9.91 7.75
N ASN A 271 17.74 9.64 8.15
CA ASN A 271 17.33 9.64 9.55
C ASN A 271 16.72 8.26 9.86
N TYR A 272 17.40 7.49 10.68
CA TYR A 272 16.98 6.15 11.09
C TYR A 272 16.57 6.13 12.54
N GLN A 273 15.39 5.57 12.82
CA GLN A 273 14.84 5.43 14.17
C GLN A 273 14.39 4.00 14.41
N PHE A 274 14.86 3.40 15.48
CA PHE A 274 14.52 2.04 15.84
C PHE A 274 14.10 1.93 17.30
N ALA A 275 12.92 1.35 17.55
CA ALA A 275 12.40 1.07 18.88
C ALA A 275 11.76 -0.33 18.89
N GLY A 276 12.50 -1.36 19.34
CA GLY A 276 12.01 -2.74 19.35
C GLY A 276 13.12 -3.77 19.41
N PHE A 277 12.86 -4.98 18.90
CA PHE A 277 13.80 -6.12 18.94
C PHE A 277 14.11 -6.69 17.55
N GLY A 278 13.94 -5.92 16.51
CA GLY A 278 14.27 -6.30 15.14
C GLY A 278 15.54 -5.60 14.65
N GLU A 279 15.63 -5.41 13.32
CA GLU A 279 16.80 -4.88 12.65
C GLU A 279 16.40 -3.85 11.57
N LEU A 280 17.20 -2.77 11.45
CA LEU A 280 17.14 -1.83 10.36
C LEU A 280 18.46 -1.95 9.57
N HIS A 281 18.34 -2.43 8.34
CA HIS A 281 19.44 -2.62 7.41
C HIS A 281 19.49 -1.50 6.37
N ALA A 282 20.40 -0.57 6.51
CA ALA A 282 20.72 0.48 5.56
C ALA A 282 22.23 0.59 5.29
N GLU A 283 22.98 -0.47 5.55
CA GLU A 283 24.42 -0.55 5.28
C GLU A 283 24.77 -0.54 3.79
N ASN A 284 23.79 -0.81 2.93
CA ASN A 284 23.88 -0.69 1.47
C ASN A 284 23.21 0.58 0.92
N CYS A 285 22.71 1.46 1.79
CA CYS A 285 22.23 2.78 1.43
C CYS A 285 23.29 3.83 1.78
N ILE A 286 23.97 4.34 0.77
CA ILE A 286 25.05 5.31 0.95
C ILE A 286 24.45 6.67 1.25
N ALA A 287 24.69 7.22 2.44
CA ALA A 287 24.24 8.54 2.81
C ALA A 287 25.42 9.47 3.16
N GLN A 288 25.31 10.76 2.83
CA GLN A 288 26.33 11.74 3.24
C GLN A 288 26.21 12.07 4.74
N GLU A 289 25.00 12.35 5.19
CA GLU A 289 24.71 12.68 6.58
C GLU A 289 23.72 11.66 7.15
N VAL A 290 24.07 11.02 8.25
CA VAL A 290 23.19 10.04 8.93
C VAL A 290 22.93 10.47 10.38
N THR A 291 21.66 10.41 10.77
CA THR A 291 21.24 10.43 12.17
C THR A 291 20.62 9.07 12.49
N ALA A 292 21.12 8.38 13.51
CA ALA A 292 20.64 7.07 13.92
C ALA A 292 20.25 7.09 15.41
N LYS A 293 18.96 6.83 15.68
CA LYS A 293 18.42 6.71 17.04
C LYS A 293 17.95 5.29 17.30
N CYS A 294 18.56 4.61 18.26
CA CYS A 294 18.27 3.21 18.59
C CYS A 294 17.99 3.06 20.09
N ILE A 295 16.75 2.63 20.42
CA ILE A 295 16.36 2.41 21.84
C ILE A 295 16.63 0.97 22.27
N ASN A 296 16.30 -0.01 21.45
CA ASN A 296 16.66 -1.42 21.54
C ASN A 296 16.83 -1.95 20.13
N GLY A 297 17.38 -3.17 19.94
CA GLY A 297 17.61 -3.75 18.62
C GLY A 297 18.85 -3.16 17.93
N GLU A 298 18.89 -3.26 16.61
CA GLU A 298 20.10 -2.97 15.86
C GLU A 298 19.81 -2.12 14.60
N ILE A 299 20.62 -1.08 14.40
CA ILE A 299 20.66 -0.28 13.18
C ILE A 299 21.99 -0.52 12.49
N TYR A 300 21.96 -0.92 11.24
CA TYR A 300 23.10 -1.00 10.34
C TYR A 300 23.00 0.13 9.31
N CYS A 301 23.98 1.02 9.25
CA CYS A 301 23.94 2.18 8.35
C CYS A 301 25.28 2.43 7.66
N ARG A 302 25.26 3.29 6.64
CA ARG A 302 26.47 3.77 5.98
C ARG A 302 26.44 5.29 5.86
N ALA A 303 27.48 5.93 6.40
CA ALA A 303 27.64 7.38 6.39
C ALA A 303 29.00 7.74 5.78
N GLU A 304 29.04 8.73 4.89
CA GLU A 304 30.30 9.14 4.26
C GLU A 304 30.90 10.42 4.86
N GLN A 305 30.08 11.37 5.37
CA GLN A 305 30.54 12.63 5.91
C GLN A 305 30.31 12.77 7.41
N THR A 306 29.06 12.62 7.85
CA THR A 306 28.70 12.77 9.26
C THR A 306 27.77 11.66 9.73
N LEU A 307 28.01 11.19 10.96
CA LEU A 307 27.14 10.25 11.67
C LEU A 307 26.87 10.78 13.08
N TYR A 308 25.61 11.03 13.40
CA TYR A 308 25.16 11.29 14.75
C TYR A 308 24.37 10.11 15.29
N CYS A 309 24.75 9.59 16.46
CA CYS A 309 24.07 8.46 17.10
C CYS A 309 23.49 8.84 18.46
N GLU A 310 22.26 8.39 18.69
CA GLU A 310 21.61 8.40 20.00
C GLU A 310 21.21 6.97 20.33
N ILE A 311 21.95 6.34 21.23
CA ILE A 311 21.78 4.93 21.60
C ILE A 311 21.29 4.86 23.04
N GLU A 312 20.16 4.17 23.24
CA GLU A 312 19.55 4.02 24.55
C GLU A 312 19.30 2.54 24.86
N HIS A 313 19.24 2.20 26.15
CA HIS A 313 18.99 0.86 26.68
C HIS A 313 19.94 -0.20 26.08
N HIS A 314 19.42 -1.14 25.29
CA HIS A 314 20.18 -2.21 24.65
C HIS A 314 20.31 -2.01 23.14
N GLY A 315 20.08 -0.79 22.65
CA GLY A 315 20.26 -0.47 21.25
C GLY A 315 21.70 -0.59 20.80
N LYS A 316 21.90 -0.91 19.54
CA LYS A 316 23.21 -0.92 18.90
C LYS A 316 23.13 -0.23 17.56
N VAL A 317 24.15 0.53 17.22
CA VAL A 317 24.33 1.11 15.90
C VAL A 317 25.67 0.65 15.32
N PHE A 318 25.58 0.00 14.16
CA PHE A 318 26.73 -0.42 13.39
C PHE A 318 26.84 0.44 12.13
N TYR A 319 28.06 0.84 11.77
CA TYR A 319 28.21 1.73 10.62
C TYR A 319 29.39 1.35 9.72
N LYS A 320 29.22 1.64 8.41
CA LYS A 320 30.27 1.65 7.38
C LYS A 320 30.59 3.08 6.95
N GLY A 321 31.72 3.23 6.25
CA GLY A 321 32.21 4.52 5.77
C GLY A 321 33.26 5.13 6.68
N GLN A 322 33.55 6.40 6.47
CA GLN A 322 34.53 7.17 7.25
C GLN A 322 33.99 8.53 7.69
N PRO A 323 32.80 8.59 8.32
CA PRO A 323 32.21 9.83 8.74
C PRO A 323 32.91 10.46 9.95
N ASN A 324 32.67 11.75 10.16
CA ASN A 324 32.88 12.35 11.47
C ASN A 324 31.76 11.87 12.42
N VAL A 325 32.10 11.08 13.45
CA VAL A 325 31.14 10.44 14.34
C VAL A 325 30.95 11.27 15.60
N THR A 326 29.69 11.55 15.92
CA THR A 326 29.27 12.16 17.19
C THR A 326 28.15 11.32 17.82
N TYR A 327 28.08 11.26 19.15
CA TYR A 327 27.07 10.46 19.86
C TYR A 327 26.75 11.05 21.23
N SER A 328 25.54 10.75 21.76
CA SER A 328 25.06 11.32 23.01
C SER A 328 25.43 10.51 24.26
N LYS A 329 25.49 9.19 24.20
CA LYS A 329 25.77 8.27 25.33
C LYS A 329 26.74 7.18 24.92
N ASP A 330 26.25 6.16 24.22
CA ASP A 330 27.03 5.01 23.81
C ASP A 330 27.59 5.18 22.41
N ALA A 331 28.80 4.70 22.18
CA ALA A 331 29.49 4.83 20.90
C ALA A 331 28.97 3.78 19.90
N PRO A 332 28.72 4.16 18.63
CA PRO A 332 28.43 3.20 17.59
C PRO A 332 29.66 2.37 17.23
N GLN A 333 29.45 1.19 16.65
CA GLN A 333 30.49 0.25 16.29
C GLN A 333 30.74 0.29 14.78
N LYS A 334 31.99 0.42 14.38
CA LYS A 334 32.39 0.32 12.98
C LYS A 334 32.56 -1.15 12.58
N PHE A 335 32.04 -1.56 11.40
CA PHE A 335 32.14 -2.92 10.89
C PHE A 335 32.55 -2.97 9.41
#